data_ab62d24f893ebbdbcc0685bee3005838
#
_entry.id   ab62d24f893ebbdbcc0685bee3005838
#
_cell.length_a   1.000
_cell.length_b   1.000
_cell.length_c   1.000
_cell.angle_alpha   90.00
_cell.angle_beta   90.00
_cell.angle_gamma   90.00
#
_symmetry.space_group_name_H-M   'P 1'
#
loop_
_entity.id
_entity.type
_entity.pdbx_description
1 polymer ?
#
loop_
_entity_poly.entity_id
_entity_poly.type
_entity_poly.pdbx_seq_one_letter_code
_entity_poly.pdbx_strand_id
1 'polypeptide(L)'
;NSISDKTPNLCHLAPAGPTYMEDLNEAGGVYAVMKELTKLNLLNLDCMTCTGKTVGENIKDARNLNPEVIHPVENPYTKTGGLAVLKGNLAPDGSVVKQSAVVPEMLVHEGPARVFECEEDAIAAIKGGKIVAGDVVVIRYEGPKGGPGMREMLNPTSAIAGMGLGSSVALITDGRCSGASRGA
;
A
#
# COMPACT_ATOMS: atom_id res chain seq x y z
N ASN A 1 -2.18 -3.77 12.76
CA ASN A 1 -1.47 -2.49 12.82
C ASN A 1 -0.14 -2.60 13.59
N SER A 2 -0.14 -3.18 14.80
CA SER A 2 1.07 -3.29 15.64
C SER A 2 2.26 -3.99 14.97
N ILE A 3 2.04 -4.91 14.03
CA ILE A 3 3.10 -5.53 13.25
C ILE A 3 3.67 -4.52 12.26
N SER A 4 2.81 -3.84 11.50
CA SER A 4 3.22 -2.80 10.54
C SER A 4 4.01 -1.67 11.22
N ASP A 5 3.54 -1.23 12.40
CA ASP A 5 4.20 -0.15 13.14
C ASP A 5 5.64 -0.48 13.60
N LYS A 6 5.95 -1.78 13.71
CA LYS A 6 7.26 -2.28 14.18
C LYS A 6 8.16 -2.79 13.06
N THR A 7 7.60 -3.00 11.86
CA THR A 7 8.33 -3.62 10.74
C THR A 7 8.73 -2.54 9.75
N PRO A 8 10.03 -2.27 9.58
CA PRO A 8 10.49 -1.26 8.63
C PRO A 8 10.21 -1.68 7.19
N ASN A 9 10.04 -0.70 6.30
CA ASN A 9 9.95 -0.94 4.87
C ASN A 9 11.37 -1.00 4.27
N LEU A 10 11.77 -2.18 3.82
CA LEU A 10 13.13 -2.43 3.32
C LEU A 10 13.22 -2.48 1.79
N CYS A 11 12.08 -2.58 1.08
CA CYS A 11 12.07 -2.72 -0.37
C CYS A 11 11.00 -1.81 -0.98
N HIS A 12 11.33 -1.15 -2.08
CA HIS A 12 10.42 -0.24 -2.78
C HIS A 12 10.16 -0.76 -4.21
N LEU A 13 9.28 -1.75 -4.30
CA LEU A 13 9.02 -2.48 -5.53
C LEU A 13 7.95 -1.82 -6.41
N ALA A 14 8.05 -2.02 -7.71
CA ALA A 14 7.04 -1.59 -8.68
C ALA A 14 5.65 -2.17 -8.33
N PRO A 15 4.55 -1.41 -8.54
CA PRO A 15 4.49 -0.08 -9.17
C PRO A 15 4.77 1.10 -8.23
N ALA A 16 4.91 0.88 -6.92
CA ALA A 16 5.13 1.96 -5.95
C ALA A 16 6.57 2.51 -6.00
N GLY A 17 7.55 1.69 -6.40
CA GLY A 17 8.95 2.06 -6.55
C GLY A 17 9.56 1.61 -7.88
N PRO A 18 10.84 1.90 -8.10
CA PRO A 18 11.50 1.63 -9.36
C PRO A 18 12.01 0.19 -9.53
N THR A 19 12.06 -0.57 -8.44
CA THR A 19 12.67 -1.91 -8.40
C THR A 19 11.65 -3.00 -8.74
N TYR A 20 12.03 -4.00 -9.51
CA TYR A 20 11.17 -5.12 -9.88
C TYR A 20 11.45 -6.36 -9.01
N MET A 21 10.57 -7.36 -9.08
CA MET A 21 10.75 -8.63 -8.36
C MET A 21 11.98 -9.41 -8.83
N GLU A 22 12.41 -9.23 -10.07
CA GLU A 22 13.63 -9.78 -10.64
C GLU A 22 14.87 -9.21 -9.91
N ASP A 23 14.92 -7.89 -9.76
CA ASP A 23 15.99 -7.21 -9.03
C ASP A 23 16.04 -7.67 -7.55
N LEU A 24 14.86 -7.84 -6.93
CA LEU A 24 14.76 -8.36 -5.58
C LEU A 24 15.33 -9.78 -5.49
N ASN A 25 15.01 -10.64 -6.46
CA ASN A 25 15.53 -12.01 -6.50
C ASN A 25 17.05 -12.03 -6.62
N GLU A 26 17.62 -11.20 -7.50
CA GLU A 26 19.07 -11.05 -7.66
C GLU A 26 19.76 -10.49 -6.42
N ALA A 27 19.07 -9.61 -5.69
CA ALA A 27 19.56 -9.06 -4.43
C ALA A 27 19.57 -10.06 -3.25
N GLY A 28 19.06 -11.28 -3.46
CA GLY A 28 18.98 -12.34 -2.46
C GLY A 28 17.57 -12.77 -2.08
N GLY A 29 16.56 -12.15 -2.70
CA GLY A 29 15.16 -12.54 -2.62
C GLY A 29 14.52 -12.29 -1.24
N VAL A 30 13.35 -12.88 -1.08
CA VAL A 30 12.57 -12.77 0.17
C VAL A 30 13.35 -13.28 1.39
N TYR A 31 14.18 -14.30 1.22
CA TYR A 31 15.00 -14.83 2.31
C TYR A 31 16.04 -13.83 2.81
N ALA A 32 16.60 -13.00 1.92
CA ALA A 32 17.50 -11.93 2.31
C ALA A 32 16.78 -10.84 3.11
N VAL A 33 15.55 -10.46 2.70
CA VAL A 33 14.69 -9.54 3.46
C VAL A 33 14.38 -10.11 4.84
N MET A 34 13.97 -11.38 4.91
CA MET A 34 13.71 -12.05 6.19
C MET A 34 14.97 -12.07 7.06
N LYS A 35 16.13 -12.32 6.46
CA LYS A 35 17.41 -12.31 7.19
C LYS A 35 17.72 -10.94 7.78
N GLU A 36 17.48 -9.86 7.06
CA GLU A 36 17.60 -8.49 7.59
C GLU A 36 16.69 -8.28 8.81
N LEU A 37 15.43 -8.70 8.74
CA LEU A 37 14.44 -8.55 9.81
C LEU A 37 14.80 -9.36 11.09
N THR A 38 15.65 -10.40 11.00
CA THR A 38 16.12 -11.13 12.20
C THR A 38 16.91 -10.24 13.15
N LYS A 39 17.59 -9.21 12.65
CA LYS A 39 18.34 -8.24 13.46
C LYS A 39 17.45 -7.48 14.45
N LEU A 40 16.15 -7.38 14.15
CA LEU A 40 15.14 -6.70 14.98
C LEU A 40 14.28 -7.69 15.78
N ASN A 41 14.59 -8.99 15.75
CA ASN A 41 13.80 -10.05 16.41
C ASN A 41 12.31 -10.04 16.01
N LEU A 42 12.01 -9.75 14.74
CA LEU A 42 10.63 -9.67 14.24
C LEU A 42 10.08 -10.99 13.68
N LEU A 43 10.87 -12.04 13.64
CA LEU A 43 10.50 -13.33 13.07
C LEU A 43 10.50 -14.45 14.12
N ASN A 44 9.54 -15.37 14.00
CA ASN A 44 9.49 -16.60 14.79
C ASN A 44 10.34 -17.67 14.09
N LEU A 45 11.63 -17.70 14.42
CA LEU A 45 12.62 -18.52 13.70
C LEU A 45 12.43 -20.03 13.90
N ASP A 46 11.76 -20.44 14.98
CA ASP A 46 11.54 -21.86 15.33
C ASP A 46 10.30 -22.45 14.63
N CYS A 47 9.50 -21.62 13.94
CA CYS A 47 8.32 -22.12 13.25
C CYS A 47 8.71 -23.03 12.09
N MET A 48 8.07 -24.22 12.05
CA MET A 48 8.23 -25.19 10.97
C MET A 48 7.61 -24.69 9.68
N THR A 49 8.27 -24.92 8.56
CA THR A 49 7.80 -24.54 7.22
C THR A 49 7.48 -25.75 6.35
N CYS A 50 6.87 -25.52 5.19
CA CYS A 50 6.57 -26.58 4.21
C CYS A 50 7.82 -27.27 3.63
N THR A 51 9.02 -26.74 3.85
CA THR A 51 10.28 -27.38 3.43
C THR A 51 10.74 -28.49 4.40
N GLY A 52 10.03 -28.71 5.51
CA GLY A 52 10.44 -29.59 6.58
C GLY A 52 11.58 -29.06 7.45
N LYS A 53 11.91 -27.76 7.29
CA LYS A 53 12.89 -27.02 8.09
C LYS A 53 12.22 -25.84 8.77
N THR A 54 12.84 -25.31 9.82
CA THR A 54 12.37 -24.09 10.45
C THR A 54 12.63 -22.85 9.58
N VAL A 55 11.96 -21.74 9.91
CA VAL A 55 12.22 -20.45 9.28
C VAL A 55 13.71 -20.09 9.40
N GLY A 56 14.28 -20.21 10.59
CA GLY A 56 15.68 -19.90 10.86
C GLY A 56 16.65 -20.75 10.02
N GLU A 57 16.38 -22.05 9.88
CA GLU A 57 17.19 -22.95 9.04
C GLU A 57 17.13 -22.57 7.56
N ASN A 58 15.94 -22.18 7.06
CA ASN A 58 15.77 -21.78 5.67
C ASN A 58 16.52 -20.50 5.30
N ILE A 59 16.60 -19.55 6.22
CA ILE A 59 17.21 -18.24 5.97
C ILE A 59 18.63 -18.09 6.49
N LYS A 60 19.20 -19.12 7.11
CA LYS A 60 20.50 -19.02 7.81
C LYS A 60 21.63 -18.52 6.90
N ASP A 61 21.66 -18.99 5.66
CA ASP A 61 22.69 -18.70 4.66
C ASP A 61 22.29 -17.56 3.69
N ALA A 62 21.10 -16.99 3.86
CA ALA A 62 20.62 -15.89 3.04
C ALA A 62 21.48 -14.62 3.29
N ARG A 63 21.76 -13.90 2.21
CA ARG A 63 22.57 -12.67 2.23
C ARG A 63 21.89 -11.58 1.41
N ASN A 64 21.96 -10.37 1.88
CA ASN A 64 21.65 -9.19 1.10
C ASN A 64 22.84 -8.89 0.17
N LEU A 65 22.62 -9.10 -1.13
CA LEU A 65 23.65 -8.91 -2.17
C LEU A 65 23.60 -7.53 -2.81
N ASN A 66 22.50 -6.79 -2.59
CA ASN A 66 22.34 -5.42 -3.11
C ASN A 66 21.57 -4.54 -2.11
N PRO A 67 22.28 -3.74 -1.29
CA PRO A 67 21.67 -2.84 -0.31
C PRO A 67 20.87 -1.67 -0.91
N GLU A 68 20.94 -1.42 -2.21
CA GLU A 68 20.10 -0.44 -2.90
C GLU A 68 18.71 -0.98 -3.21
N VAL A 69 18.59 -2.31 -3.33
CA VAL A 69 17.33 -3.01 -3.58
C VAL A 69 16.67 -3.45 -2.26
N ILE A 70 17.47 -4.04 -1.37
CA ILE A 70 17.06 -4.44 -0.03
C ILE A 70 17.78 -3.54 0.95
N HIS A 71 17.13 -2.50 1.43
CA HIS A 71 17.71 -1.61 2.43
C HIS A 71 17.99 -2.35 3.75
N PRO A 72 19.12 -2.10 4.40
CA PRO A 72 19.38 -2.65 5.72
C PRO A 72 18.43 -2.04 6.76
N VAL A 73 18.18 -2.76 7.84
CA VAL A 73 17.28 -2.30 8.92
C VAL A 73 17.76 -1.03 9.61
N GLU A 74 19.04 -0.73 9.50
CA GLU A 74 19.66 0.50 10.02
C GLU A 74 19.32 1.73 9.16
N ASN A 75 18.99 1.52 7.87
CA ASN A 75 18.66 2.60 6.94
C ASN A 75 17.47 2.19 6.02
N PRO A 76 16.27 1.96 6.58
CA PRO A 76 15.10 1.55 5.81
C PRO A 76 14.53 2.71 4.99
N TYR A 77 13.70 2.42 3.99
CA TYR A 77 12.90 3.44 3.29
C TYR A 77 11.97 4.19 4.26
N THR A 78 11.30 3.44 5.15
CA THR A 78 10.54 3.99 6.27
C THR A 78 10.71 3.10 7.50
N LYS A 79 10.68 3.71 8.69
CA LYS A 79 10.83 2.99 9.97
C LYS A 79 9.63 2.12 10.32
N THR A 80 8.50 2.37 9.67
CA THR A 80 7.24 1.63 9.82
C THR A 80 6.85 0.98 8.51
N GLY A 81 5.94 0.01 8.54
CA GLY A 81 5.39 -0.62 7.35
C GLY A 81 4.51 0.32 6.52
N GLY A 82 4.20 -0.12 5.30
CA GLY A 82 3.47 0.67 4.31
C GLY A 82 1.97 0.80 4.53
N LEU A 83 1.41 0.20 5.59
CA LEU A 83 -0.02 0.23 5.89
C LEU A 83 -0.28 1.07 7.15
N ALA A 84 -1.27 1.96 7.08
CA ALA A 84 -1.80 2.66 8.24
C ALA A 84 -3.31 2.42 8.39
N VAL A 85 -3.77 2.34 9.64
CA VAL A 85 -5.20 2.29 9.97
C VAL A 85 -5.60 3.66 10.50
N LEU A 86 -6.48 4.32 9.76
CA LEU A 86 -7.02 5.64 10.12
C LEU A 86 -8.35 5.46 10.86
N LYS A 87 -8.62 6.31 11.81
CA LYS A 87 -9.89 6.35 12.55
C LYS A 87 -10.42 7.76 12.59
N GLY A 88 -11.73 7.90 12.49
CA GLY A 88 -12.42 9.18 12.56
C GLY A 88 -13.93 8.98 12.52
N ASN A 89 -14.67 10.08 12.51
CA ASN A 89 -16.14 10.05 12.48
C ASN A 89 -16.70 9.41 11.19
N LEU A 90 -15.97 9.47 10.09
CA LEU A 90 -16.37 8.83 8.82
C LEU A 90 -16.16 7.30 8.87
N ALA A 91 -15.10 6.84 9.52
CA ALA A 91 -14.77 5.43 9.67
C ALA A 91 -14.35 5.12 11.11
N PRO A 92 -15.30 5.05 12.05
CA PRO A 92 -15.00 4.87 13.49
C PRO A 92 -14.36 3.52 13.79
N ASP A 93 -14.71 2.48 13.03
CA ASP A 93 -14.11 1.15 13.15
C ASP A 93 -12.74 1.05 12.46
N GLY A 94 -12.41 2.02 11.65
CA GLY A 94 -11.14 2.16 10.95
C GLY A 94 -11.24 2.02 9.44
N SER A 95 -10.33 2.69 8.75
CA SER A 95 -10.06 2.53 7.32
C SER A 95 -8.57 2.24 7.12
N VAL A 96 -8.22 1.58 6.02
CA VAL A 96 -6.84 1.21 5.72
C VAL A 96 -6.33 2.04 4.56
N VAL A 97 -5.14 2.61 4.73
CA VAL A 97 -4.43 3.29 3.66
C VAL A 97 -3.05 2.66 3.45
N LYS A 98 -2.65 2.51 2.19
CA LYS A 98 -1.28 2.18 1.84
C LYS A 98 -0.45 3.46 1.87
N GLN A 99 -0.03 3.88 3.07
CA GLN A 99 0.70 5.14 3.26
C GLN A 99 2.00 5.23 2.46
N SER A 100 2.62 4.11 2.13
CA SER A 100 3.83 4.07 1.29
C SER A 100 3.59 4.49 -0.16
N ALA A 101 2.34 4.56 -0.61
CA ALA A 101 1.95 5.00 -1.95
C ALA A 101 1.35 6.41 -1.97
N VAL A 102 1.10 7.00 -0.80
CA VAL A 102 0.57 8.37 -0.68
C VAL A 102 1.72 9.36 -0.87
N VAL A 103 1.53 10.33 -1.77
CA VAL A 103 2.51 11.41 -1.95
C VAL A 103 2.51 12.33 -0.72
N PRO A 104 3.65 12.94 -0.34
CA PRO A 104 3.75 13.74 0.88
C PRO A 104 2.70 14.84 0.99
N GLU A 105 2.32 15.46 -0.10
CA GLU A 105 1.33 16.55 -0.19
C GLU A 105 -0.08 16.07 0.18
N MET A 106 -0.37 14.77 0.02
CA MET A 106 -1.68 14.16 0.28
C MET A 106 -1.78 13.49 1.66
N LEU A 107 -0.72 13.53 2.48
CA LEU A 107 -0.78 13.01 3.86
C LEU A 107 -1.74 13.81 4.76
N VAL A 108 -1.97 15.06 4.42
CA VAL A 108 -3.00 15.92 5.02
C VAL A 108 -3.78 16.54 3.87
N HIS A 109 -5.05 16.21 3.76
CA HIS A 109 -5.90 16.72 2.68
C HIS A 109 -7.29 17.09 3.22
N GLU A 110 -7.79 18.23 2.78
CA GLU A 110 -9.13 18.73 3.07
C GLU A 110 -9.75 19.28 1.80
N GLY A 111 -10.99 18.92 1.54
CA GLY A 111 -11.68 19.37 0.33
C GLY A 111 -13.15 18.97 0.24
N PRO A 112 -13.87 19.50 -0.74
CA PRO A 112 -15.27 19.16 -0.96
C PRO A 112 -15.43 17.71 -1.39
N ALA A 113 -16.36 17.00 -0.73
CA ALA A 113 -16.70 15.62 -1.07
C ALA A 113 -17.52 15.56 -2.35
N ARG A 114 -17.10 14.75 -3.31
CA ARG A 114 -17.85 14.36 -4.51
C ARG A 114 -18.28 12.90 -4.33
N VAL A 115 -19.55 12.72 -3.97
CA VAL A 115 -20.07 11.40 -3.55
C VAL A 115 -20.76 10.72 -4.73
N PHE A 116 -20.40 9.44 -4.94
CA PHE A 116 -20.95 8.58 -5.98
C PHE A 116 -21.44 7.27 -5.37
N GLU A 117 -22.52 6.73 -5.92
CA GLU A 117 -23.15 5.50 -5.46
C GLU A 117 -22.60 4.23 -6.14
N CYS A 118 -21.75 4.41 -7.16
CA CYS A 118 -21.05 3.33 -7.86
C CYS A 118 -19.77 3.84 -8.52
N GLU A 119 -18.92 2.91 -8.90
CA GLU A 119 -17.64 3.15 -9.58
C GLU A 119 -17.85 3.81 -10.95
N GLU A 120 -18.83 3.38 -11.71
CA GLU A 120 -19.11 3.82 -13.08
C GLU A 120 -19.43 5.32 -13.14
N ASP A 121 -20.26 5.80 -12.23
CA ASP A 121 -20.64 7.22 -12.15
C ASP A 121 -19.44 8.09 -11.74
N ALA A 122 -18.60 7.59 -10.83
CA ALA A 122 -17.36 8.26 -10.43
C ALA A 122 -16.40 8.40 -11.63
N ILE A 123 -16.17 7.31 -12.38
CA ILE A 123 -15.33 7.33 -13.58
C ILE A 123 -15.87 8.29 -14.63
N ALA A 124 -17.18 8.30 -14.87
CA ALA A 124 -17.80 9.22 -15.82
C ALA A 124 -17.62 10.68 -15.39
N ALA A 125 -17.72 10.98 -14.10
CA ALA A 125 -17.49 12.33 -13.55
C ALA A 125 -16.01 12.75 -13.66
N ILE A 126 -15.08 11.85 -13.35
CA ILE A 126 -13.63 12.11 -13.46
C ILE A 126 -13.26 12.41 -14.91
N LYS A 127 -13.60 11.52 -15.83
CA LYS A 127 -13.31 11.68 -17.27
C LYS A 127 -14.06 12.87 -17.90
N GLY A 128 -15.24 13.20 -17.37
CA GLY A 128 -16.04 14.35 -17.79
C GLY A 128 -15.56 15.70 -17.25
N GLY A 129 -14.44 15.75 -16.51
CA GLY A 129 -13.86 16.98 -15.97
C GLY A 129 -14.68 17.62 -14.84
N LYS A 130 -15.57 16.87 -14.18
CA LYS A 130 -16.36 17.34 -13.04
C LYS A 130 -15.60 17.28 -11.71
N ILE A 131 -14.50 16.54 -11.67
CA ILE A 131 -13.58 16.46 -10.54
C ILE A 131 -12.42 17.41 -10.78
N VAL A 132 -12.14 18.24 -9.80
CA VAL A 132 -11.08 19.24 -9.87
C VAL A 132 -10.09 19.10 -8.72
N ALA A 133 -8.92 19.72 -8.86
CA ALA A 133 -7.91 19.71 -7.81
C ALA A 133 -8.50 20.19 -6.46
N GLY A 134 -8.20 19.48 -5.40
CA GLY A 134 -8.71 19.71 -4.05
C GLY A 134 -9.96 18.91 -3.70
N ASP A 135 -10.63 18.26 -4.65
CA ASP A 135 -11.81 17.42 -4.35
C ASP A 135 -11.42 16.14 -3.58
N VAL A 136 -12.41 15.60 -2.84
CA VAL A 136 -12.38 14.26 -2.26
C VAL A 136 -13.45 13.41 -2.95
N VAL A 137 -13.04 12.45 -3.77
CA VAL A 137 -13.95 11.51 -4.42
C VAL A 137 -14.33 10.43 -3.41
N VAL A 138 -15.63 10.24 -3.19
CA VAL A 138 -16.17 9.21 -2.28
C VAL A 138 -17.05 8.27 -3.09
N ILE A 139 -16.62 6.99 -3.19
CA ILE A 139 -17.39 5.94 -3.86
C ILE A 139 -17.89 4.98 -2.81
N ARG A 140 -19.19 4.84 -2.70
CA ARG A 140 -19.87 4.02 -1.68
C ARG A 140 -20.73 2.94 -2.29
N TYR A 141 -21.16 1.97 -1.47
CA TYR A 141 -21.95 0.80 -1.87
C TYR A 141 -21.24 -0.17 -2.82
N GLU A 142 -19.91 -0.18 -2.79
CA GLU A 142 -19.06 -1.12 -3.55
C GLU A 142 -18.41 -2.17 -2.66
N GLY A 143 -18.58 -2.03 -1.34
CA GLY A 143 -18.05 -2.93 -0.33
C GLY A 143 -18.94 -4.14 -0.05
N PRO A 144 -18.55 -4.98 0.92
CA PRO A 144 -19.27 -6.20 1.26
C PRO A 144 -20.59 -5.96 2.01
N LYS A 145 -20.79 -4.76 2.55
CA LYS A 145 -21.97 -4.39 3.35
C LYS A 145 -22.89 -3.47 2.55
N GLY A 146 -23.84 -4.07 1.88
CA GLY A 146 -24.82 -3.33 1.07
C GLY A 146 -24.43 -3.10 -0.40
N GLY A 147 -23.29 -3.63 -0.82
CA GLY A 147 -22.80 -3.57 -2.20
C GLY A 147 -22.51 -4.93 -2.80
N PRO A 148 -21.92 -4.98 -4.01
CA PRO A 148 -21.61 -6.23 -4.72
C PRO A 148 -20.45 -7.01 -4.11
N GLY A 149 -19.76 -6.48 -3.09
CA GLY A 149 -18.58 -7.05 -2.47
C GLY A 149 -17.40 -6.10 -2.50
N MET A 150 -16.20 -6.61 -2.44
CA MET A 150 -14.97 -5.82 -2.40
C MET A 150 -14.50 -5.46 -3.82
N ARG A 151 -15.21 -4.60 -4.54
CA ARG A 151 -14.77 -4.13 -5.88
C ARG A 151 -13.43 -3.40 -5.80
N GLU A 152 -12.60 -3.66 -6.79
CA GLU A 152 -11.28 -3.04 -6.95
C GLU A 152 -11.41 -1.67 -7.61
N MET A 153 -10.91 -0.62 -6.95
CA MET A 153 -10.98 0.76 -7.42
C MET A 153 -9.77 1.18 -8.29
N LEU A 154 -9.21 0.25 -9.07
CA LEU A 154 -8.10 0.58 -9.97
C LEU A 154 -8.50 1.57 -11.07
N ASN A 155 -9.69 1.41 -11.64
CA ASN A 155 -10.14 2.28 -12.73
C ASN A 155 -10.35 3.75 -12.30
N PRO A 156 -11.04 4.05 -11.18
CA PRO A 156 -11.14 5.43 -10.68
C PRO A 156 -9.78 6.03 -10.35
N THR A 157 -8.90 5.30 -9.66
CA THR A 157 -7.55 5.80 -9.32
C THR A 157 -6.72 6.07 -10.57
N SER A 158 -6.80 5.17 -11.56
CA SER A 158 -6.12 5.37 -12.85
C SER A 158 -6.69 6.55 -13.63
N ALA A 159 -8.02 6.77 -13.57
CA ALA A 159 -8.65 7.91 -14.22
C ALA A 159 -8.22 9.23 -13.56
N ILE A 160 -8.17 9.30 -12.23
CA ILE A 160 -7.65 10.47 -11.48
C ILE A 160 -6.20 10.77 -11.89
N ALA A 161 -5.36 9.74 -11.90
CA ALA A 161 -3.96 9.87 -12.31
C ALA A 161 -3.82 10.30 -13.78
N GLY A 162 -4.61 9.71 -14.67
CA GLY A 162 -4.63 10.03 -16.11
C GLY A 162 -5.09 11.46 -16.42
N MET A 163 -5.92 12.05 -15.54
CA MET A 163 -6.33 13.45 -15.62
C MET A 163 -5.32 14.42 -14.98
N GLY A 164 -4.20 13.93 -14.48
CA GLY A 164 -3.18 14.74 -13.81
C GLY A 164 -3.56 15.18 -12.39
N LEU A 165 -4.54 14.55 -11.78
CA LEU A 165 -5.11 14.92 -10.47
C LEU A 165 -4.58 14.07 -9.30
N GLY A 166 -3.68 13.12 -9.54
CA GLY A 166 -3.22 12.14 -8.54
C GLY A 166 -2.48 12.71 -7.33
N SER A 167 -2.01 13.96 -7.40
CA SER A 167 -1.37 14.66 -6.26
C SER A 167 -2.27 15.73 -5.63
N SER A 168 -3.55 15.79 -5.99
CA SER A 168 -4.44 16.87 -5.56
C SER A 168 -5.89 16.45 -5.32
N VAL A 169 -6.23 15.19 -5.58
CA VAL A 169 -7.56 14.61 -5.34
C VAL A 169 -7.40 13.34 -4.52
N ALA A 170 -8.12 13.27 -3.40
CA ALA A 170 -8.19 12.07 -2.58
C ALA A 170 -9.34 11.15 -3.04
N LEU A 171 -9.20 9.84 -2.85
CA LEU A 171 -10.26 8.87 -3.09
C LEU A 171 -10.54 8.03 -1.83
N ILE A 172 -11.80 7.93 -1.47
CA ILE A 172 -12.29 7.14 -0.34
C ILE A 172 -13.36 6.17 -0.87
N THR A 173 -13.33 4.92 -0.44
CA THR A 173 -14.31 3.90 -0.83
C THR A 173 -14.51 2.86 0.25
N ASP A 174 -15.69 2.24 0.29
CA ASP A 174 -15.96 1.02 1.05
C ASP A 174 -15.62 -0.26 0.25
N GLY A 175 -15.24 -0.12 -1.03
CA GLY A 175 -14.59 -1.13 -1.81
C GLY A 175 -13.14 -1.35 -1.36
N ARG A 176 -12.22 -1.61 -2.30
CA ARG A 176 -10.79 -1.75 -1.99
C ARG A 176 -9.89 -1.11 -3.04
N CYS A 177 -8.69 -0.77 -2.62
CA CYS A 177 -7.60 -0.40 -3.52
C CYS A 177 -6.49 -1.44 -3.44
N SER A 178 -5.98 -1.87 -4.60
CA SER A 178 -4.86 -2.82 -4.66
C SER A 178 -3.51 -2.13 -4.51
N GLY A 179 -2.44 -2.94 -4.48
CA GLY A 179 -1.07 -2.45 -4.46
C GLY A 179 -0.66 -1.63 -5.69
N ALA A 180 -1.43 -1.68 -6.78
CA ALA A 180 -1.17 -0.91 -7.99
C ALA A 180 -1.65 0.55 -7.91
N SER A 181 -2.48 0.90 -6.92
CA SER A 181 -2.90 2.29 -6.69
C SER A 181 -1.73 3.15 -6.24
N ARG A 182 -1.61 4.35 -6.83
CA ARG A 182 -0.53 5.30 -6.54
C ARG A 182 -1.14 6.68 -6.26
N GLY A 183 -0.67 7.30 -5.19
CA GLY A 183 -0.89 8.71 -4.89
C GLY A 183 -2.07 9.05 -4.01
N ALA A 184 -3.23 8.45 -4.13
CA ALA A 184 -4.45 8.88 -3.44
C ALA A 184 -4.73 8.09 -2.17
#